data_66ce9c1f637b92226b60cd085561fbc3
#
_entry.id   66ce9c1f637b92226b60cd085561fbc3
#
_cell.length_a   1.000
_cell.length_b   1.000
_cell.length_c   1.000
_cell.angle_alpha   90.00
_cell.angle_beta   90.00
_cell.angle_gamma   90.00
#
_symmetry.space_group_name_H-M   'P 1'
#
loop_
_entity.id
_entity.type
_entity.pdbx_description
1 polymer ?
#
loop_
_entity_poly.entity_id
_entity_poly.type
_entity_poly.pdbx_seq_one_letter_code
_entity_poly.pdbx_strand_id
1 'polypeptide(L)'
;MIHLRLAMLSPLPPVRSGIAHYVSMLLPALREKAEVTVSGGPIAAGHYDAVIYQLGNNPHHEFIYAEAMRNPGVAVLHDVVLHHLIVEMTLARGDAEGYVKALGSNHGEAGVAWARGRAAGLHSEMGNFLLPASVDVARRSRSVI
;
A
#
# COMPACT_ATOMS: atom_id res chain seq x y z
N MET A 1 8.83 24.99 -19.91
CA MET A 1 8.16 23.70 -19.62
C MET A 1 8.47 23.31 -18.18
N ILE A 2 7.46 23.03 -17.40
CA ILE A 2 7.66 22.49 -16.03
C ILE A 2 8.12 21.05 -16.22
N HIS A 3 9.33 20.74 -15.77
CA HIS A 3 9.89 19.39 -15.83
C HIS A 3 9.55 18.70 -14.51
N LEU A 4 8.50 17.88 -14.50
CA LEU A 4 8.05 17.15 -13.31
C LEU A 4 9.05 16.03 -12.97
N ARG A 5 9.45 15.96 -11.71
CA ARG A 5 10.26 14.88 -11.15
C ARG A 5 9.37 13.99 -10.27
N LEU A 6 9.17 12.78 -10.71
CA LEU A 6 8.32 11.80 -10.06
C LEU A 6 9.15 10.67 -9.47
N ALA A 7 8.85 10.25 -8.26
CA ALA A 7 9.27 8.96 -7.75
C ALA A 7 8.12 7.97 -7.84
N MET A 8 8.40 6.73 -8.22
CA MET A 8 7.45 5.64 -8.22
C MET A 8 7.99 4.49 -7.39
N LEU A 9 7.28 4.11 -6.34
CA LEU A 9 7.58 2.94 -5.54
C LEU A 9 6.73 1.76 -6.04
N SER A 10 7.41 0.69 -6.39
CA SER A 10 6.78 -0.51 -6.94
C SER A 10 7.65 -1.74 -6.63
N PRO A 11 7.04 -2.94 -6.50
CA PRO A 11 7.81 -4.16 -6.69
C PRO A 11 8.48 -4.13 -8.06
N LEU A 12 9.74 -4.56 -8.12
CA LEU A 12 10.54 -4.56 -9.34
C LEU A 12 11.01 -5.98 -9.68
N PRO A 13 11.30 -6.30 -10.93
CA PRO A 13 11.97 -7.54 -11.27
C PRO A 13 13.25 -7.72 -10.43
N PRO A 14 13.56 -8.94 -9.99
CA PRO A 14 13.02 -10.24 -10.41
C PRO A 14 11.72 -10.69 -9.70
N VAL A 15 11.08 -9.83 -8.89
CA VAL A 15 9.80 -10.16 -8.25
C VAL A 15 8.75 -10.46 -9.32
N ARG A 16 8.20 -11.67 -9.29
CA ARG A 16 7.12 -12.09 -10.19
C ARG A 16 5.79 -11.52 -9.68
N SER A 17 5.47 -10.33 -10.14
CA SER A 17 4.25 -9.60 -9.79
C SER A 17 3.62 -9.00 -11.04
N GLY A 18 2.30 -9.13 -11.18
CA GLY A 18 1.56 -8.46 -12.24
C GLY A 18 1.72 -6.95 -12.20
N ILE A 19 1.88 -6.38 -11.00
CA ILE A 19 2.11 -4.95 -10.79
C ILE A 19 3.51 -4.54 -11.30
N ALA A 20 4.54 -5.36 -11.05
CA ALA A 20 5.88 -5.10 -11.59
C ALA A 20 5.86 -5.10 -13.14
N HIS A 21 5.12 -6.01 -13.74
CA HIS A 21 4.93 -6.05 -15.20
C HIS A 21 4.16 -4.82 -15.69
N TYR A 22 3.03 -4.49 -15.06
CA TYR A 22 2.25 -3.28 -15.36
C TYR A 22 3.11 -2.03 -15.35
N VAL A 23 3.90 -1.83 -14.28
CA VAL A 23 4.79 -0.68 -14.16
C VAL A 23 5.82 -0.65 -15.26
N SER A 24 6.41 -1.78 -15.64
CA SER A 24 7.38 -1.84 -16.75
C SER A 24 6.79 -1.41 -18.09
N MET A 25 5.50 -1.68 -18.32
CA MET A 25 4.79 -1.23 -19.53
C MET A 25 4.40 0.25 -19.47
N LEU A 26 4.07 0.77 -18.29
CA LEU A 26 3.67 2.17 -18.09
C LEU A 26 4.84 3.15 -18.20
N LEU A 27 6.01 2.75 -17.71
CA LEU A 27 7.18 3.63 -17.58
C LEU A 27 7.61 4.35 -18.87
N PRO A 28 7.68 3.73 -20.05
CA PRO A 28 8.07 4.42 -21.27
C PRO A 28 7.17 5.64 -21.55
N ALA A 29 5.85 5.45 -21.52
CA ALA A 29 4.89 6.52 -21.78
C ALA A 29 4.93 7.62 -20.69
N LEU A 30 5.14 7.24 -19.43
CA LEU A 30 5.23 8.21 -18.34
C LEU A 30 6.52 9.05 -18.45
N ARG A 31 7.63 8.44 -18.87
CA ARG A 31 8.92 9.12 -19.07
C ARG A 31 8.93 10.11 -20.23
N GLU A 32 7.98 10.01 -21.15
CA GLU A 32 7.76 11.05 -22.16
C GLU A 32 7.20 12.36 -21.57
N LYS A 33 6.57 12.28 -20.39
CA LYS A 33 5.86 13.40 -19.74
C LYS A 33 6.58 13.94 -18.50
N ALA A 34 7.45 13.13 -17.88
CA ALA A 34 8.11 13.46 -16.63
C ALA A 34 9.43 12.73 -16.47
N GLU A 35 10.32 13.25 -15.64
CA GLU A 35 11.47 12.49 -15.13
C GLU A 35 10.97 11.52 -14.05
N VAL A 36 11.09 10.21 -14.30
CA VAL A 36 10.56 9.18 -13.40
C VAL A 36 11.68 8.31 -12.86
N THR A 37 11.88 8.39 -11.55
CA THR A 37 12.74 7.47 -10.79
C THR A 37 11.86 6.36 -10.21
N VAL A 38 12.20 5.10 -10.52
CA VAL A 38 11.51 3.94 -9.93
C VAL A 38 12.39 3.34 -8.84
N SER A 39 11.80 3.04 -7.69
CA SER A 39 12.52 2.47 -6.56
C SER A 39 11.77 1.27 -5.97
N GLY A 40 12.54 0.23 -5.63
CA GLY A 40 12.10 -0.89 -4.81
C GLY A 40 12.44 -0.72 -3.32
N GLY A 41 12.87 0.46 -2.90
CA GLY A 41 13.26 0.79 -1.53
C GLY A 41 12.97 2.23 -1.15
N PRO A 42 13.46 2.69 0.02
CA PRO A 42 13.24 4.04 0.52
C PRO A 42 13.73 5.11 -0.46
N ILE A 43 13.06 6.26 -0.45
CA ILE A 43 13.42 7.44 -1.26
C ILE A 43 13.48 8.69 -0.40
N ALA A 44 14.22 9.70 -0.88
CA ALA A 44 14.19 11.05 -0.33
C ALA A 44 13.01 11.83 -0.94
N ALA A 45 11.82 11.68 -0.37
CA ALA A 45 10.56 12.20 -0.94
C ALA A 45 10.61 13.69 -1.30
N GLY A 46 11.34 14.51 -0.51
CA GLY A 46 11.48 15.96 -0.75
C GLY A 46 12.22 16.34 -2.03
N HIS A 47 12.85 15.39 -2.72
CA HIS A 47 13.52 15.63 -4.00
C HIS A 47 12.60 15.50 -5.23
N TYR A 48 11.36 15.11 -5.02
CA TYR A 48 10.37 14.86 -6.06
C TYR A 48 9.17 15.78 -5.94
N ASP A 49 8.58 16.14 -7.06
CA ASP A 49 7.35 16.95 -7.10
C ASP A 49 6.13 16.12 -6.68
N ALA A 50 6.16 14.80 -6.96
CA ALA A 50 5.20 13.85 -6.45
C ALA A 50 5.81 12.45 -6.30
N VAL A 51 5.21 11.67 -5.37
CA VAL A 51 5.53 10.26 -5.17
C VAL A 51 4.31 9.42 -5.49
N ILE A 52 4.50 8.38 -6.28
CA ILE A 52 3.46 7.43 -6.70
C ILE A 52 3.73 6.09 -6.02
N TYR A 53 2.75 5.56 -5.34
CA TYR A 53 2.81 4.30 -4.60
C TYR A 53 1.94 3.25 -5.30
N GLN A 54 2.58 2.20 -5.84
CA GLN A 54 1.88 1.06 -6.46
C GLN A 54 1.53 0.05 -5.37
N LEU A 55 0.27 0.01 -4.96
CA LEU A 55 -0.18 -0.80 -3.83
C LEU A 55 -0.99 -2.02 -4.28
N GLY A 56 -0.64 -3.16 -3.71
CA GLY A 56 -1.35 -4.42 -3.87
C GLY A 56 -1.42 -5.19 -2.56
N ASN A 57 -2.22 -6.25 -2.52
CA ASN A 57 -2.57 -6.98 -1.31
C ASN A 57 -1.65 -8.19 -1.04
N ASN A 58 -0.33 -7.97 -1.07
CA ASN A 58 0.66 -9.01 -0.78
C ASN A 58 1.93 -8.45 -0.13
N PRO A 59 2.79 -9.29 0.50
CA PRO A 59 3.97 -8.84 1.25
C PRO A 59 5.00 -8.01 0.45
N HIS A 60 5.04 -8.12 -0.88
CA HIS A 60 5.95 -7.32 -1.70
C HIS A 60 5.64 -5.81 -1.64
N HIS A 61 4.46 -5.44 -1.15
CA HIS A 61 4.01 -4.06 -1.02
C HIS A 61 4.18 -3.46 0.37
N GLU A 62 4.74 -4.19 1.35
CA GLU A 62 4.88 -3.71 2.73
C GLU A 62 5.63 -2.39 2.84
N PHE A 63 6.81 -2.31 2.21
CA PHE A 63 7.62 -1.10 2.28
C PHE A 63 6.93 0.08 1.57
N ILE A 64 6.20 -0.19 0.48
CA ILE A 64 5.46 0.83 -0.28
C ILE A 64 4.32 1.38 0.58
N TYR A 65 3.57 0.49 1.25
CA TYR A 65 2.51 0.87 2.18
C TYR A 65 3.07 1.71 3.34
N ALA A 66 4.17 1.26 3.96
CA ALA A 66 4.81 1.98 5.04
C ALA A 66 5.29 3.38 4.62
N GLU A 67 5.86 3.52 3.41
CA GLU A 67 6.26 4.81 2.87
C GLU A 67 5.06 5.70 2.54
N ALA A 68 3.99 5.16 1.96
CA ALA A 68 2.76 5.91 1.69
C ALA A 68 2.12 6.46 2.97
N MET A 69 2.21 5.72 4.08
CA MET A 69 1.71 6.14 5.38
C MET A 69 2.58 7.23 6.03
N ARG A 70 3.87 7.33 5.70
CA ARG A 70 4.79 8.36 6.22
C ARG A 70 4.80 9.62 5.36
N ASN A 71 4.84 9.45 4.05
CA ASN A 71 5.03 10.51 3.06
C ASN A 71 3.84 10.54 2.11
N PRO A 72 2.82 11.38 2.35
CA PRO A 72 1.63 11.46 1.52
C PRO A 72 1.94 11.73 0.05
N GLY A 73 1.42 10.88 -0.84
CA GLY A 73 1.59 10.98 -2.28
C GLY A 73 0.35 10.47 -3.03
N VAL A 74 0.54 9.98 -4.23
CA VAL A 74 -0.51 9.38 -5.05
C VAL A 74 -0.52 7.86 -4.83
N ALA A 75 -1.58 7.32 -4.26
CA ALA A 75 -1.77 5.89 -4.11
C ALA A 75 -2.48 5.31 -5.33
N VAL A 76 -1.85 4.34 -5.99
CA VAL A 76 -2.47 3.54 -7.05
C VAL A 76 -2.85 2.19 -6.44
N LEU A 77 -4.15 1.97 -6.24
CA LEU A 77 -4.67 0.76 -5.62
C LEU A 77 -4.99 -0.28 -6.70
N HIS A 78 -4.08 -1.22 -6.90
CA HIS A 78 -4.34 -2.38 -7.77
C HIS A 78 -5.30 -3.38 -7.13
N ASP A 79 -5.43 -3.31 -5.80
CA ASP A 79 -6.37 -4.06 -5.00
C ASP A 79 -6.97 -3.13 -3.94
N VAL A 80 -8.28 -3.01 -3.91
CA VAL A 80 -8.99 -2.19 -2.91
C VAL A 80 -8.95 -2.85 -1.54
N VAL A 81 -8.84 -4.18 -1.51
CA VAL A 81 -8.73 -4.97 -0.28
C VAL A 81 -7.26 -5.11 0.08
N LEU A 82 -6.79 -4.38 1.07
CA LEU A 82 -5.42 -4.48 1.60
C LEU A 82 -5.35 -5.28 2.92
N HIS A 83 -6.44 -5.91 3.31
CA HIS A 83 -6.54 -6.61 4.59
C HIS A 83 -5.50 -7.71 4.76
N HIS A 84 -5.23 -8.49 3.71
CA HIS A 84 -4.21 -9.54 3.76
C HIS A 84 -2.80 -8.96 3.97
N LEU A 85 -2.48 -7.86 3.30
CA LEU A 85 -1.22 -7.14 3.53
C LEU A 85 -1.07 -6.74 5.01
N ILE A 86 -2.14 -6.19 5.62
CA ILE A 86 -2.12 -5.83 7.04
C ILE A 86 -1.93 -7.06 7.94
N VAL A 87 -2.56 -8.19 7.62
CA VAL A 87 -2.34 -9.46 8.35
C VAL A 87 -0.88 -9.88 8.28
N GLU A 88 -0.28 -9.87 7.09
CA GLU A 88 1.13 -10.25 6.89
C GLU A 88 2.10 -9.32 7.62
N MET A 89 1.77 -8.04 7.71
CA MET A 89 2.59 -7.04 8.42
C MET A 89 2.47 -7.13 9.95
N THR A 90 1.42 -7.75 10.48
CA THR A 90 1.09 -7.73 11.90
C THR A 90 0.83 -9.13 12.47
N LEU A 91 -0.38 -9.64 12.33
CA LEU A 91 -0.86 -10.86 12.98
C LEU A 91 -0.01 -12.10 12.61
N ALA A 92 0.40 -12.22 11.37
CA ALA A 92 1.27 -13.32 10.90
C ALA A 92 2.66 -13.32 11.57
N ARG A 93 3.07 -12.18 12.14
CA ARG A 93 4.32 -12.00 12.88
C ARG A 93 4.13 -12.03 14.40
N GLY A 94 2.93 -12.37 14.87
CA GLY A 94 2.59 -12.41 16.29
C GLY A 94 2.21 -11.05 16.89
N ASP A 95 2.10 -9.99 16.08
CA ASP A 95 1.68 -8.65 16.53
C ASP A 95 0.15 -8.50 16.47
N ALA A 96 -0.53 -9.15 17.40
CA ALA A 96 -1.99 -9.07 17.50
C ALA A 96 -2.48 -7.65 17.84
N GLU A 97 -1.75 -6.91 18.69
CA GLU A 97 -2.12 -5.54 19.05
C GLU A 97 -1.93 -4.57 17.87
N GLY A 98 -0.88 -4.72 17.08
CA GLY A 98 -0.70 -3.97 15.83
C GLY A 98 -1.83 -4.23 14.85
N TYR A 99 -2.30 -5.47 14.75
CA TYR A 99 -3.45 -5.82 13.93
C TYR A 99 -4.75 -5.16 14.42
N VAL A 100 -5.02 -5.22 15.73
CA VAL A 100 -6.19 -4.54 16.35
C VAL A 100 -6.14 -3.04 16.08
N LYS A 101 -4.97 -2.41 16.27
CA LYS A 101 -4.77 -0.98 16.02
C LYS A 101 -5.02 -0.62 14.55
N ALA A 102 -4.49 -1.39 13.62
CA ALA A 102 -4.66 -1.14 12.18
C ALA A 102 -6.13 -1.27 11.75
N LEU A 103 -6.82 -2.32 12.19
CA LEU A 103 -8.24 -2.51 11.88
C LEU A 103 -9.13 -1.47 12.57
N GLY A 104 -8.80 -1.07 13.79
CA GLY A 104 -9.49 -0.01 14.51
C GLY A 104 -9.35 1.35 13.83
N SER A 105 -8.16 1.68 13.36
CA SER A 105 -7.91 2.92 12.60
C SER A 105 -8.70 2.96 11.29
N ASN A 106 -8.74 1.85 10.56
CA ASN A 106 -9.46 1.75 9.30
C ASN A 106 -10.99 1.68 9.44
N HIS A 107 -11.50 0.98 10.46
CA HIS A 107 -12.90 0.57 10.54
C HIS A 107 -13.57 0.82 11.89
N GLY A 108 -12.90 1.53 12.81
CA GLY A 108 -13.44 1.87 14.11
C GLY A 108 -13.69 0.63 14.98
N GLU A 109 -14.75 0.66 15.79
CA GLU A 109 -15.10 -0.41 16.74
C GLU A 109 -15.35 -1.75 16.06
N ALA A 110 -15.95 -1.76 14.88
CA ALA A 110 -16.16 -2.99 14.11
C ALA A 110 -14.83 -3.65 13.72
N GLY A 111 -13.83 -2.84 13.32
CA GLY A 111 -12.47 -3.32 13.05
C GLY A 111 -11.79 -3.88 14.28
N VAL A 112 -11.90 -3.22 15.43
CA VAL A 112 -11.36 -3.71 16.71
C VAL A 112 -12.00 -5.04 17.12
N ALA A 113 -13.33 -5.13 17.06
CA ALA A 113 -14.06 -6.35 17.41
C ALA A 113 -13.67 -7.53 16.51
N TRP A 114 -13.61 -7.28 15.21
CA TRP A 114 -13.18 -8.28 14.23
C TRP A 114 -11.74 -8.75 14.49
N ALA A 115 -10.81 -7.81 14.68
CA ALA A 115 -9.40 -8.12 14.89
C ALA A 115 -9.16 -8.94 16.17
N ARG A 116 -9.84 -8.62 17.25
CA ARG A 116 -9.77 -9.39 18.49
C ARG A 116 -10.34 -10.81 18.32
N GLY A 117 -11.47 -10.95 17.63
CA GLY A 117 -12.04 -12.25 17.30
C GLY A 117 -11.06 -13.11 16.48
N ARG A 118 -10.46 -12.54 15.46
CA ARG A 118 -9.49 -13.24 14.61
C ARG A 118 -8.22 -13.63 15.38
N ALA A 119 -7.71 -12.76 16.23
CA ALA A 119 -6.56 -13.07 17.10
C ALA A 119 -6.88 -14.20 18.09
N ALA A 120 -8.15 -14.36 18.48
CA ALA A 120 -8.65 -15.46 19.31
C ALA A 120 -9.00 -16.73 18.50
N GLY A 121 -8.72 -16.77 17.19
CA GLY A 121 -8.92 -17.94 16.33
C GLY A 121 -10.23 -17.95 15.54
N LEU A 122 -11.07 -16.94 15.64
CA LEU A 122 -12.26 -16.79 14.78
C LEU A 122 -11.80 -16.29 13.41
N HIS A 123 -12.07 -17.07 12.36
CA HIS A 123 -11.64 -16.73 11.02
C HIS A 123 -12.78 -16.84 10.00
N SER A 124 -12.85 -15.85 9.11
CA SER A 124 -13.70 -15.90 7.92
C SER A 124 -13.04 -15.08 6.80
N GLU A 125 -12.90 -15.66 5.63
CA GLU A 125 -12.41 -14.97 4.43
C GLU A 125 -13.29 -13.78 4.05
N MET A 126 -14.59 -13.87 4.30
CA MET A 126 -15.54 -12.78 4.04
C MET A 126 -15.15 -11.49 4.77
N GLY A 127 -14.59 -11.60 5.98
CA GLY A 127 -14.16 -10.44 6.75
C GLY A 127 -13.08 -9.60 6.08
N ASN A 128 -12.22 -10.22 5.26
CA ASN A 128 -11.21 -9.49 4.52
C ASN A 128 -11.85 -8.52 3.50
N PHE A 129 -12.96 -8.89 2.90
CA PHE A 129 -13.70 -8.05 1.95
C PHE A 129 -14.58 -7.01 2.64
N LEU A 130 -15.21 -7.37 3.76
CA LEU A 130 -16.05 -6.46 4.54
C LEU A 130 -15.25 -5.38 5.25
N LEU A 131 -13.99 -5.68 5.59
CA LEU A 131 -13.04 -4.79 6.26
C LEU A 131 -11.76 -4.67 5.43
N PRO A 132 -11.79 -3.96 4.29
CA PRO A 132 -10.71 -3.97 3.31
C PRO A 132 -9.39 -3.35 3.78
N ALA A 133 -9.38 -2.59 4.88
CA ALA A 133 -8.20 -1.96 5.48
C ALA A 133 -7.41 -1.01 4.55
N SER A 134 -8.09 -0.40 3.60
CA SER A 134 -7.52 0.60 2.67
C SER A 134 -7.89 2.05 3.01
N VAL A 135 -8.71 2.25 4.03
CA VAL A 135 -9.24 3.57 4.40
C VAL A 135 -8.12 4.50 4.88
N ASP A 136 -7.20 4.01 5.70
CA ASP A 136 -6.11 4.83 6.25
C ASP A 136 -5.17 5.33 5.16
N VAL A 137 -4.76 4.46 4.24
CA VAL A 137 -3.88 4.88 3.13
C VAL A 137 -4.61 5.84 2.19
N ALA A 138 -5.91 5.63 1.96
CA ALA A 138 -6.71 6.55 1.16
C ALA A 138 -6.81 7.94 1.79
N ARG A 139 -7.07 8.01 3.11
CA ARG A 139 -7.14 9.29 3.85
C ARG A 139 -5.81 10.03 3.89
N ARG A 140 -4.69 9.33 3.96
CA ARG A 140 -3.36 9.93 4.00
C ARG A 140 -2.86 10.36 2.63
N SER A 141 -3.32 9.73 1.57
CA SER A 141 -2.88 10.03 0.22
C SER A 141 -3.36 11.41 -0.25
N ARG A 142 -2.54 12.06 -1.09
CA ARG A 142 -2.94 13.31 -1.78
C ARG A 142 -3.98 13.04 -2.86
N SER A 143 -3.90 11.85 -3.45
CA SER A 143 -4.86 11.34 -4.45
C SER A 143 -4.83 9.82 -4.44
N VAL A 144 -5.94 9.21 -4.85
CA VAL A 144 -6.08 7.76 -5.02
C VAL A 144 -6.56 7.49 -6.44
N ILE A 145 -5.93 6.52 -7.09
CA ILE A 145 -6.26 6.05 -8.44
C ILE A 145 -6.55 4.54 -8.37
#